data_b10fc260c8a0ef3f31e00490f168e05c
#
_entry.id   b10fc260c8a0ef3f31e00490f168e05c
#
_cell.length_a   1.000
_cell.length_b   1.000
_cell.length_c   1.000
_cell.angle_alpha   90.00
_cell.angle_beta   90.00
_cell.angle_gamma   90.00
#
_symmetry.space_group_name_H-M   'P 1'
#
loop_
_entity.id
_entity.type
_entity.pdbx_description
1 polymer ?
#
loop_
_entity_poly.entity_id
_entity_poly.type
_entity_poly.pdbx_seq_one_letter_code
_entity_poly.pdbx_strand_id
1 'polypeptide(L)'
;LARFTVYNKITSPEKLALVNKDNKDLGNEWLDYLASVDRAQSTIKGYRNDLDIFWCWNLEHNKNKDFAKLTKRDIAKFQNHAINVWGWSPKRTRRVKSCLSSLSDYIENMLDEEEEFEGFRKIVNKIENPANEAVREKTILPNEKVDDLLKTLVEQEKYEKACAIAIAAYSGMRKSEIIQMKMSYFTEDALEFDGALYKTPKIRTKGRGKLGKQLNKFILVDVKKYIDLWDKQRKELGVDIDDIFVTKDKNGWHRRSNLDKWTAEFSKMLDVDFYYHCMRHYTCTAFAKKNIPIDVIKEFFGWSSTELVGIYNDSSAEDDFGKYFTKDGIKEGKQGSLSDL
;
A
#
# COMPACT_ATOMS: atom_id res chain seq x y z
N LEU A 1 23.58 0.98 5.24
CA LEU A 1 23.68 -0.37 4.64
C LEU A 1 22.40 -0.62 3.85
N ALA A 2 22.50 -0.89 2.55
CA ALA A 2 21.35 -1.26 1.73
C ALA A 2 20.70 -2.52 2.34
N ARG A 3 19.37 -2.49 2.56
CA ARG A 3 18.63 -3.68 3.01
C ARG A 3 18.87 -4.79 2.00
N PHE A 4 19.47 -5.89 2.45
CA PHE A 4 19.66 -7.08 1.63
C PHE A 4 18.27 -7.69 1.39
N THR A 5 17.70 -7.42 0.24
CA THR A 5 16.32 -7.83 -0.11
C THR A 5 16.28 -9.32 -0.45
N VAL A 6 15.10 -9.94 -0.40
CA VAL A 6 14.90 -11.33 -0.86
C VAL A 6 15.39 -11.50 -2.30
N TYR A 7 15.22 -10.51 -3.16
CA TYR A 7 15.73 -10.50 -4.52
C TYR A 7 17.24 -10.71 -4.55
N ASN A 8 18.00 -9.87 -3.85
CA ASN A 8 19.46 -9.92 -3.84
C ASN A 8 20.06 -11.18 -3.17
N LYS A 9 19.24 -11.90 -2.37
CA LYS A 9 19.68 -13.17 -1.76
C LYS A 9 19.60 -14.34 -2.74
N ILE A 10 18.69 -14.29 -3.71
CA ILE A 10 18.38 -15.42 -4.60
C ILE A 10 18.96 -15.18 -5.99
N THR A 11 18.95 -13.92 -6.45
CA THR A 11 19.37 -13.55 -7.81
C THR A 11 20.76 -12.93 -7.82
N SER A 12 21.50 -13.17 -8.91
CA SER A 12 22.70 -12.41 -9.26
C SER A 12 22.77 -12.22 -10.77
N PRO A 13 23.54 -11.24 -11.28
CA PRO A 13 23.72 -11.05 -12.73
C PRO A 13 24.25 -12.32 -13.41
N GLU A 14 25.16 -13.05 -12.77
CA GLU A 14 25.77 -14.29 -13.29
C GLU A 14 24.71 -15.39 -13.42
N LYS A 15 23.87 -15.59 -12.39
CA LYS A 15 22.76 -16.57 -12.44
C LYS A 15 21.77 -16.21 -13.53
N LEU A 16 21.36 -14.95 -13.61
CA LEU A 16 20.43 -14.48 -14.62
C LEU A 16 20.97 -14.61 -16.03
N ALA A 17 22.29 -14.50 -16.22
CA ALA A 17 22.93 -14.75 -17.53
C ALA A 17 22.76 -16.21 -17.98
N LEU A 18 22.79 -17.16 -17.04
CA LEU A 18 22.69 -18.61 -17.28
C LEU A 18 21.25 -19.13 -17.43
N VAL A 19 20.24 -18.32 -17.10
CA VAL A 19 18.83 -18.69 -17.28
C VAL A 19 18.56 -19.00 -18.75
N ASN A 20 17.74 -20.02 -19.00
CA ASN A 20 17.26 -20.38 -20.34
C ASN A 20 16.80 -19.15 -21.12
N LYS A 21 17.28 -19.03 -22.36
CA LYS A 21 17.00 -17.90 -23.22
C LYS A 21 15.51 -17.77 -23.51
N ASP A 22 14.82 -18.87 -23.80
CA ASP A 22 13.39 -18.89 -24.15
C ASP A 22 12.55 -18.39 -22.97
N ASN A 23 12.89 -18.75 -21.73
CA ASN A 23 12.25 -18.22 -20.54
C ASN A 23 12.44 -16.70 -20.37
N LYS A 24 13.64 -16.18 -20.68
CA LYS A 24 13.93 -14.74 -20.62
C LYS A 24 13.16 -13.98 -21.68
N ASP A 25 13.17 -14.48 -22.89
CA ASP A 25 12.50 -13.85 -24.03
C ASP A 25 10.99 -13.83 -23.82
N LEU A 26 10.38 -14.96 -23.44
CA LEU A 26 8.96 -15.06 -23.05
C LEU A 26 8.59 -14.09 -21.91
N GLY A 27 9.42 -14.05 -20.87
CA GLY A 27 9.18 -13.14 -19.72
C GLY A 27 9.27 -11.67 -20.11
N ASN A 28 10.21 -11.28 -20.99
CA ASN A 28 10.34 -9.92 -21.49
C ASN A 28 9.14 -9.52 -22.36
N GLU A 29 8.77 -10.37 -23.31
CA GLU A 29 7.64 -10.16 -24.19
C GLU A 29 6.32 -9.96 -23.40
N TRP A 30 6.07 -10.85 -22.43
CA TRP A 30 4.93 -10.69 -21.53
C TRP A 30 4.94 -9.36 -20.76
N LEU A 31 6.11 -8.95 -20.24
CA LEU A 31 6.22 -7.68 -19.51
C LEU A 31 6.00 -6.47 -20.42
N ASP A 32 6.42 -6.54 -21.69
CA ASP A 32 6.17 -5.52 -22.70
C ASP A 32 4.68 -5.48 -23.08
N TYR A 33 4.03 -6.65 -23.21
CA TYR A 33 2.57 -6.72 -23.35
C TYR A 33 1.86 -6.08 -22.15
N LEU A 34 2.28 -6.34 -20.91
CA LEU A 34 1.69 -5.69 -19.74
C LEU A 34 1.87 -4.16 -19.76
N ALA A 35 2.96 -3.67 -20.32
CA ALA A 35 3.18 -2.24 -20.52
C ALA A 35 2.24 -1.66 -21.59
N SER A 36 1.99 -2.39 -22.67
CA SER A 36 1.07 -1.98 -23.75
C SER A 36 -0.38 -1.87 -23.29
N VAL A 37 -0.79 -2.67 -22.30
CA VAL A 37 -2.14 -2.61 -21.69
C VAL A 37 -2.17 -1.74 -20.42
N ASP A 38 -1.26 -0.78 -20.32
CA ASP A 38 -1.21 0.23 -19.25
C ASP A 38 -1.14 -0.34 -17.83
N ARG A 39 -0.47 -1.48 -17.60
CA ARG A 39 -0.18 -1.93 -16.23
C ARG A 39 0.76 -0.95 -15.53
N ALA A 40 0.53 -0.73 -14.25
CA ALA A 40 1.37 0.18 -13.47
C ALA A 40 2.85 -0.27 -13.49
N GLN A 41 3.77 0.66 -13.72
CA GLN A 41 5.22 0.39 -13.79
C GLN A 41 5.75 -0.33 -12.54
N SER A 42 5.21 0.00 -11.36
CA SER A 42 5.55 -0.70 -10.11
C SER A 42 5.11 -2.17 -10.10
N THR A 43 4.03 -2.52 -10.80
CA THR A 43 3.58 -3.91 -10.97
C THR A 43 4.49 -4.65 -11.93
N ILE A 44 4.83 -4.05 -13.07
CA ILE A 44 5.74 -4.61 -14.08
C ILE A 44 7.11 -4.88 -13.45
N LYS A 45 7.68 -3.90 -12.74
CA LYS A 45 8.95 -4.07 -12.01
C LYS A 45 8.85 -5.17 -10.95
N GLY A 46 7.72 -5.25 -10.24
CA GLY A 46 7.49 -6.30 -9.26
C GLY A 46 7.42 -7.69 -9.89
N TYR A 47 6.77 -7.82 -11.03
CA TYR A 47 6.67 -9.07 -11.78
C TYR A 47 8.02 -9.48 -12.37
N ARG A 48 8.80 -8.54 -12.91
CA ARG A 48 10.18 -8.82 -13.33
C ARG A 48 10.99 -9.44 -12.20
N ASN A 49 10.99 -8.81 -11.03
CA ASN A 49 11.69 -9.35 -9.86
C ASN A 49 11.19 -10.74 -9.43
N ASP A 50 9.90 -10.98 -9.52
CA ASP A 50 9.29 -12.27 -9.16
C ASP A 50 9.65 -13.35 -10.20
N LEU A 51 9.71 -13.01 -11.50
CA LEU A 51 10.20 -13.91 -12.55
C LEU A 51 11.69 -14.22 -12.37
N ASP A 52 12.53 -13.20 -12.18
CA ASP A 52 13.97 -13.39 -11.98
C ASP A 52 14.26 -14.37 -10.83
N ILE A 53 13.52 -14.24 -9.73
CA ILE A 53 13.62 -15.16 -8.59
C ILE A 53 13.22 -16.59 -8.99
N PHE A 54 12.10 -16.73 -9.71
CA PHE A 54 11.64 -18.03 -10.16
C PHE A 54 12.61 -18.66 -11.18
N TRP A 55 13.15 -17.87 -12.12
CA TRP A 55 14.13 -18.33 -13.09
C TRP A 55 15.42 -18.81 -12.43
N CYS A 56 15.94 -18.09 -11.42
CA CYS A 56 17.11 -18.52 -10.66
C CYS A 56 16.84 -19.82 -9.91
N TRP A 57 15.66 -20.00 -9.30
CA TRP A 57 15.27 -21.26 -8.70
C TRP A 57 15.17 -22.39 -9.73
N ASN A 58 14.55 -22.12 -10.87
CA ASN A 58 14.41 -23.09 -11.96
C ASN A 58 15.78 -23.54 -12.51
N LEU A 59 16.71 -22.61 -12.64
CA LEU A 59 18.11 -22.88 -13.02
C LEU A 59 18.78 -23.84 -12.02
N GLU A 60 18.72 -23.52 -10.73
CA GLU A 60 19.48 -24.22 -9.69
C GLU A 60 18.83 -25.54 -9.25
N HIS A 61 17.50 -25.61 -9.24
CA HIS A 61 16.77 -26.71 -8.60
C HIS A 61 15.84 -27.49 -9.53
N ASN A 62 15.67 -27.03 -10.78
CA ASN A 62 14.73 -27.65 -11.72
C ASN A 62 15.28 -27.81 -13.14
N LYS A 63 16.63 -27.93 -13.29
CA LYS A 63 17.34 -28.18 -14.56
C LYS A 63 17.12 -27.10 -15.62
N ASN A 64 16.87 -25.86 -15.21
CA ASN A 64 16.64 -24.74 -16.13
C ASN A 64 15.57 -25.02 -17.20
N LYS A 65 14.49 -25.69 -16.81
CA LYS A 65 13.43 -26.12 -17.73
C LYS A 65 12.78 -24.92 -18.41
N ASP A 66 12.36 -25.13 -19.62
CA ASP A 66 11.46 -24.27 -20.33
C ASP A 66 10.11 -24.13 -19.58
N PHE A 67 9.59 -22.91 -19.50
CA PHE A 67 8.36 -22.62 -18.75
C PHE A 67 7.15 -23.34 -19.33
N ALA A 68 7.08 -23.43 -20.64
CA ALA A 68 6.01 -24.15 -21.34
C ALA A 68 5.97 -25.66 -21.01
N LYS A 69 7.13 -26.22 -20.63
CA LYS A 69 7.30 -27.65 -20.30
C LYS A 69 7.26 -27.95 -18.80
N LEU A 70 6.94 -26.95 -17.97
CA LEU A 70 6.78 -27.15 -16.53
C LEU A 70 5.57 -28.03 -16.23
N THR A 71 5.69 -28.81 -15.17
CA THR A 71 4.62 -29.68 -14.67
C THR A 71 4.05 -29.14 -13.34
N LYS A 72 2.88 -29.62 -12.95
CA LYS A 72 2.32 -29.32 -11.61
C LYS A 72 3.31 -29.67 -10.49
N ARG A 73 4.09 -30.76 -10.66
CA ARG A 73 5.10 -31.19 -9.70
C ARG A 73 6.24 -30.15 -9.58
N ASP A 74 6.63 -29.50 -10.66
CA ASP A 74 7.67 -28.47 -10.63
C ASP A 74 7.18 -27.22 -9.85
N ILE A 75 5.94 -26.78 -10.08
CA ILE A 75 5.35 -25.68 -9.31
C ILE A 75 5.18 -26.02 -7.82
N ALA A 76 4.78 -27.27 -7.52
CA ALA A 76 4.69 -27.74 -6.12
C ALA A 76 6.08 -27.78 -5.45
N LYS A 77 7.13 -28.19 -6.17
CA LYS A 77 8.52 -28.15 -5.68
C LYS A 77 8.96 -26.72 -5.39
N PHE A 78 8.66 -25.78 -6.30
CA PHE A 78 8.95 -24.36 -6.06
C PHE A 78 8.27 -23.86 -4.81
N GLN A 79 6.96 -24.11 -4.65
CA GLN A 79 6.19 -23.70 -3.46
C GLN A 79 6.80 -24.28 -2.18
N ASN A 80 7.12 -25.58 -2.19
CA ASN A 80 7.74 -26.23 -1.04
C ASN A 80 9.12 -25.63 -0.70
N HIS A 81 9.95 -25.37 -1.71
CA HIS A 81 11.26 -24.74 -1.53
C HIS A 81 11.13 -23.31 -0.97
N ALA A 82 10.20 -22.52 -1.51
CA ALA A 82 9.95 -21.15 -1.06
C ALA A 82 9.54 -21.10 0.42
N ILE A 83 8.70 -22.02 0.87
CA ILE A 83 8.21 -22.05 2.26
C ILE A 83 9.25 -22.66 3.20
N ASN A 84 9.74 -23.86 2.89
CA ASN A 84 10.51 -24.66 3.85
C ASN A 84 12.02 -24.41 3.80
N VAL A 85 12.56 -23.92 2.66
CA VAL A 85 14.00 -23.62 2.54
C VAL A 85 14.25 -22.12 2.66
N TRP A 86 13.48 -21.29 1.95
CA TRP A 86 13.64 -19.83 2.03
C TRP A 86 12.88 -19.16 3.17
N GLY A 87 11.99 -19.88 3.85
CA GLY A 87 11.18 -19.35 4.97
C GLY A 87 10.21 -18.25 4.53
N TRP A 88 9.67 -18.33 3.31
CA TRP A 88 8.75 -17.33 2.84
C TRP A 88 7.39 -17.41 3.52
N SER A 89 6.81 -16.24 3.72
CA SER A 89 5.41 -16.16 4.15
C SER A 89 4.47 -16.71 3.06
N PRO A 90 3.30 -17.25 3.46
CA PRO A 90 2.24 -17.65 2.53
C PRO A 90 1.89 -16.55 1.51
N LYS A 91 1.81 -15.30 1.97
CA LYS A 91 1.50 -14.13 1.14
C LYS A 91 2.56 -13.89 0.06
N ARG A 92 3.85 -14.04 0.37
CA ARG A 92 4.94 -13.89 -0.60
C ARG A 92 4.89 -14.99 -1.65
N THR A 93 4.70 -16.23 -1.23
CA THR A 93 4.58 -17.39 -2.12
C THR A 93 3.40 -17.24 -3.08
N ARG A 94 2.22 -16.86 -2.56
CA ARG A 94 1.01 -16.58 -3.37
C ARG A 94 1.25 -15.48 -4.40
N ARG A 95 2.01 -14.44 -4.04
CA ARG A 95 2.32 -13.34 -4.95
C ARG A 95 3.14 -13.82 -6.16
N VAL A 96 4.19 -14.62 -5.95
CA VAL A 96 4.99 -15.16 -7.05
C VAL A 96 4.16 -16.13 -7.89
N LYS A 97 3.37 -16.99 -7.28
CA LYS A 97 2.42 -17.84 -8.02
C LYS A 97 1.42 -17.03 -8.87
N SER A 98 0.94 -15.90 -8.36
CA SER A 98 0.08 -14.99 -9.12
C SER A 98 0.80 -14.39 -10.34
N CYS A 99 2.09 -14.08 -10.22
CA CYS A 99 2.93 -13.66 -11.34
C CYS A 99 3.02 -14.77 -12.40
N LEU A 100 3.39 -16.00 -12.00
CA LEU A 100 3.49 -17.15 -12.90
C LEU A 100 2.14 -17.53 -13.54
N SER A 101 1.04 -17.40 -12.79
CA SER A 101 -0.31 -17.59 -13.33
C SER A 101 -0.64 -16.56 -14.41
N SER A 102 -0.28 -15.28 -14.19
CA SER A 102 -0.52 -14.22 -15.17
C SER A 102 0.34 -14.38 -16.43
N LEU A 103 1.56 -14.92 -16.31
CA LEU A 103 2.36 -15.32 -17.46
C LEU A 103 1.70 -16.50 -18.19
N SER A 104 1.18 -17.49 -17.44
CA SER A 104 0.45 -18.62 -18.05
C SER A 104 -0.84 -18.17 -18.77
N ASP A 105 -1.51 -17.16 -18.23
CA ASP A 105 -2.68 -16.54 -18.89
C ASP A 105 -2.28 -15.87 -20.22
N TYR A 106 -1.08 -15.26 -20.27
CA TYR A 106 -0.55 -14.66 -21.47
C TYR A 106 -0.28 -15.71 -22.58
N ILE A 107 0.39 -16.80 -22.21
CA ILE A 107 0.64 -17.89 -23.16
C ILE A 107 -0.68 -18.46 -23.70
N GLU A 108 -1.61 -18.78 -22.80
CA GLU A 108 -2.90 -19.41 -23.16
C GLU A 108 -3.79 -18.53 -24.04
N ASN A 109 -3.68 -17.20 -23.94
CA ASN A 109 -4.56 -16.26 -24.64
C ASN A 109 -3.91 -15.51 -25.80
N MET A 110 -2.59 -15.52 -25.91
CA MET A 110 -1.86 -14.71 -26.89
C MET A 110 -0.91 -15.53 -27.77
N LEU A 111 -0.48 -16.73 -27.30
CA LEU A 111 0.50 -17.56 -27.97
C LEU A 111 -0.04 -18.97 -28.29
N ASP A 112 -1.35 -19.18 -28.15
CA ASP A 112 -2.01 -20.49 -28.31
C ASP A 112 -1.99 -21.01 -29.77
N GLU A 113 -1.77 -20.11 -30.76
CA GLU A 113 -1.64 -20.44 -32.17
C GLU A 113 -0.20 -20.84 -32.57
N GLU A 114 0.79 -20.68 -31.67
CA GLU A 114 2.19 -20.98 -31.94
C GLU A 114 2.52 -22.45 -31.66
N GLU A 115 3.22 -23.14 -32.59
CA GLU A 115 3.60 -24.55 -32.44
C GLU A 115 4.36 -24.85 -31.15
N GLU A 116 5.17 -23.89 -30.68
CA GLU A 116 5.95 -24.01 -29.44
C GLU A 116 5.07 -24.20 -28.20
N PHE A 117 3.85 -23.64 -28.23
CA PHE A 117 2.89 -23.67 -27.11
C PHE A 117 1.73 -24.64 -27.36
N GLU A 118 1.80 -25.44 -28.41
CA GLU A 118 0.79 -26.45 -28.68
C GLU A 118 0.60 -27.39 -27.46
N GLY A 119 -0.63 -27.50 -27.02
CA GLY A 119 -0.98 -28.31 -25.84
C GLY A 119 -0.56 -27.71 -24.50
N PHE A 120 -0.10 -26.46 -24.46
CA PHE A 120 0.17 -25.75 -23.19
C PHE A 120 -1.05 -25.76 -22.29
N ARG A 121 -0.83 -25.98 -21.00
CA ARG A 121 -1.89 -26.00 -19.99
C ARG A 121 -1.49 -25.13 -18.81
N LYS A 122 -2.37 -24.25 -18.41
CA LYS A 122 -2.28 -23.45 -17.20
C LYS A 122 -2.31 -24.34 -15.95
N ILE A 123 -1.17 -24.57 -15.37
CA ILE A 123 -0.99 -25.51 -14.25
C ILE A 123 -0.86 -24.81 -12.89
N VAL A 124 -0.42 -23.56 -12.87
CA VAL A 124 -0.05 -22.84 -11.63
C VAL A 124 -1.22 -22.78 -10.65
N ASN A 125 -2.41 -22.47 -11.15
CA ASN A 125 -3.64 -22.36 -10.34
C ASN A 125 -4.22 -23.73 -9.89
N LYS A 126 -3.68 -24.84 -10.42
CA LYS A 126 -4.09 -26.20 -10.00
C LYS A 126 -3.37 -26.66 -8.72
N ILE A 127 -2.37 -25.89 -8.27
CA ILE A 127 -1.65 -26.15 -7.03
C ILE A 127 -2.28 -25.31 -5.93
N GLU A 128 -2.75 -25.97 -4.86
CA GLU A 128 -3.32 -25.31 -3.70
C GLU A 128 -2.34 -24.29 -3.11
N ASN A 129 -2.88 -23.16 -2.69
CA ASN A 129 -2.08 -22.13 -2.05
C ASN A 129 -1.91 -22.45 -0.56
N PRO A 130 -0.76 -22.09 0.05
CA PRO A 130 -0.60 -22.22 1.48
C PRO A 130 -1.66 -21.37 2.22
N ALA A 131 -2.06 -21.80 3.42
CA ALA A 131 -3.02 -21.07 4.25
C ALA A 131 -2.62 -19.59 4.40
N ASN A 132 -3.59 -18.69 4.44
CA ASN A 132 -3.32 -17.27 4.56
C ASN A 132 -3.25 -16.87 6.03
N GLU A 133 -2.18 -17.23 6.68
CA GLU A 133 -1.90 -16.83 8.06
C GLU A 133 -1.28 -15.43 8.09
N ALA A 134 -1.71 -14.60 9.03
CA ALA A 134 -1.11 -13.29 9.27
C ALA A 134 0.27 -13.49 9.91
N VAL A 135 1.33 -13.21 9.17
CA VAL A 135 2.73 -13.37 9.63
C VAL A 135 3.18 -12.20 10.50
N ARG A 136 2.44 -11.12 10.53
CA ARG A 136 2.78 -9.90 11.25
C ARG A 136 1.55 -9.40 11.98
N GLU A 137 1.71 -9.14 13.26
CA GLU A 137 0.69 -8.41 14.00
C GLU A 137 0.52 -7.01 13.42
N LYS A 138 -0.71 -6.56 13.37
CA LYS A 138 -1.00 -5.20 12.93
C LYS A 138 -0.52 -4.21 14.00
N THR A 139 0.14 -3.15 13.58
CA THR A 139 0.46 -2.04 14.49
C THR A 139 -0.81 -1.21 14.69
N ILE A 140 -1.39 -1.30 15.88
CA ILE A 140 -2.53 -0.47 16.32
C ILE A 140 -1.97 0.70 17.12
N LEU A 141 -2.29 1.92 16.69
CA LEU A 141 -1.82 3.12 17.34
C LEU A 141 -2.94 3.71 18.23
N PRO A 142 -2.73 3.80 19.57
CA PRO A 142 -3.60 4.57 20.44
C PRO A 142 -3.59 6.07 20.09
N ASN A 143 -4.69 6.77 20.37
CA ASN A 143 -4.78 8.22 20.11
C ASN A 143 -3.68 8.99 20.84
N GLU A 144 -3.46 8.69 22.10
CA GLU A 144 -2.48 9.33 22.97
C GLU A 144 -1.06 9.26 22.36
N LYS A 145 -0.68 8.11 21.79
CA LYS A 145 0.64 7.96 21.14
C LYS A 145 0.79 8.82 19.89
N VAL A 146 -0.28 8.99 19.10
CA VAL A 146 -0.24 9.85 17.90
C VAL A 146 -0.19 11.31 18.30
N ASP A 147 -0.95 11.71 19.33
CA ASP A 147 -0.95 13.08 19.85
C ASP A 147 0.41 13.43 20.47
N ASP A 148 1.01 12.53 21.25
CA ASP A 148 2.35 12.70 21.82
C ASP A 148 3.45 12.79 20.74
N LEU A 149 3.34 11.98 19.68
CA LEU A 149 4.26 12.08 18.53
C LEU A 149 4.16 13.45 17.86
N LEU A 150 2.95 13.91 17.59
CA LEU A 150 2.72 15.21 16.97
C LEU A 150 3.24 16.35 17.84
N LYS A 151 2.96 16.31 19.15
CA LYS A 151 3.46 17.27 20.14
C LYS A 151 4.98 17.28 20.15
N THR A 152 5.63 16.12 20.27
CA THR A 152 7.09 16.00 20.29
C THR A 152 7.73 16.54 19.01
N LEU A 153 7.13 16.26 17.84
CA LEU A 153 7.63 16.77 16.56
C LEU A 153 7.54 18.31 16.48
N VAL A 154 6.48 18.89 17.03
CA VAL A 154 6.31 20.37 17.12
C VAL A 154 7.31 20.97 18.08
N GLU A 155 7.48 20.40 19.28
CA GLU A 155 8.47 20.86 20.27
C GLU A 155 9.93 20.79 19.75
N GLN A 156 10.19 19.83 18.87
CA GLN A 156 11.49 19.67 18.21
C GLN A 156 11.61 20.48 16.90
N GLU A 157 10.65 21.34 16.58
CA GLU A 157 10.59 22.16 15.36
C GLU A 157 10.70 21.34 14.05
N LYS A 158 10.31 20.06 14.10
CA LYS A 158 10.28 19.13 12.95
C LYS A 158 8.95 19.24 12.19
N TYR A 159 8.58 20.44 11.78
CA TYR A 159 7.25 20.75 11.27
C TYR A 159 6.88 20.00 9.98
N GLU A 160 7.85 19.80 9.06
CA GLU A 160 7.62 18.98 7.86
C GLU A 160 7.20 17.53 8.22
N LYS A 161 7.83 16.95 9.25
CA LYS A 161 7.50 15.61 9.74
C LYS A 161 6.16 15.60 10.49
N ALA A 162 5.88 16.66 11.26
CA ALA A 162 4.58 16.83 11.91
C ALA A 162 3.45 16.91 10.88
N CYS A 163 3.63 17.64 9.77
CA CYS A 163 2.69 17.66 8.66
C CYS A 163 2.47 16.27 8.06
N ALA A 164 3.51 15.45 7.89
CA ALA A 164 3.36 14.12 7.32
C ALA A 164 2.49 13.21 8.20
N ILE A 165 2.69 13.25 9.52
CA ILE A 165 1.88 12.49 10.49
C ILE A 165 0.47 13.06 10.58
N ALA A 166 0.31 14.39 10.67
CA ALA A 166 -0.99 15.05 10.77
C ALA A 166 -1.86 14.77 9.52
N ILE A 167 -1.31 14.93 8.31
CA ILE A 167 -2.03 14.59 7.09
C ILE A 167 -2.42 13.11 7.09
N ALA A 168 -1.52 12.21 7.50
CA ALA A 168 -1.82 10.79 7.59
C ALA A 168 -2.95 10.48 8.60
N ALA A 169 -2.90 11.10 9.80
CA ALA A 169 -3.88 10.91 10.88
C ALA A 169 -5.26 11.48 10.54
N TYR A 170 -5.28 12.67 9.95
CA TYR A 170 -6.53 13.41 9.69
C TYR A 170 -7.15 13.12 8.31
N SER A 171 -6.54 12.24 7.51
CA SER A 171 -7.10 11.84 6.21
C SER A 171 -7.08 10.33 5.96
N GLY A 172 -6.28 9.57 6.69
CA GLY A 172 -6.05 8.16 6.42
C GLY A 172 -5.51 7.87 5.01
N MET A 173 -4.90 8.83 4.33
CA MET A 173 -4.35 8.68 2.98
C MET A 173 -3.20 7.68 2.94
N ARG A 174 -3.01 7.06 1.77
CA ARG A 174 -1.81 6.24 1.53
C ARG A 174 -0.57 7.13 1.41
N LYS A 175 0.61 6.62 1.78
CA LYS A 175 1.88 7.35 1.65
C LYS A 175 2.08 7.98 0.25
N SER A 176 1.72 7.25 -0.81
CA SER A 176 1.80 7.74 -2.19
C SER A 176 0.79 8.85 -2.52
N GLU A 177 -0.23 9.02 -1.73
CA GLU A 177 -1.21 10.12 -1.81
C GLU A 177 -0.71 11.31 -0.97
N ILE A 178 -0.24 11.06 0.25
CA ILE A 178 0.33 12.07 1.16
C ILE A 178 1.45 12.87 0.49
N ILE A 179 2.38 12.20 -0.18
CA ILE A 179 3.54 12.85 -0.82
C ILE A 179 3.17 13.79 -1.97
N GLN A 180 1.93 13.76 -2.45
CA GLN A 180 1.42 14.64 -3.51
C GLN A 180 0.79 15.93 -2.96
N MET A 181 0.72 16.09 -1.63
CA MET A 181 0.07 17.24 -1.02
C MET A 181 0.86 18.53 -1.29
N LYS A 182 0.11 19.60 -1.51
CA LYS A 182 0.60 20.94 -1.83
C LYS A 182 0.08 21.94 -0.82
N MET A 183 0.81 23.04 -0.61
CA MET A 183 0.40 24.11 0.28
C MET A 183 -0.94 24.72 -0.18
N SER A 184 -1.08 24.91 -1.49
CA SER A 184 -2.30 25.43 -2.13
C SER A 184 -3.57 24.59 -1.90
N TYR A 185 -3.46 23.36 -1.38
CA TYR A 185 -4.63 22.52 -1.06
C TYR A 185 -5.21 22.80 0.34
N PHE A 186 -4.59 23.70 1.12
CA PHE A 186 -4.97 24.02 2.50
C PHE A 186 -5.35 25.49 2.68
N THR A 187 -5.92 26.08 1.63
CA THR A 187 -6.49 27.44 1.63
C THR A 187 -7.96 27.42 2.06
N GLU A 188 -8.51 28.60 2.39
CA GLU A 188 -9.92 28.73 2.76
C GLU A 188 -10.85 28.27 1.63
N ASP A 189 -10.50 28.54 0.36
CA ASP A 189 -11.28 28.09 -0.80
C ASP A 189 -11.34 26.57 -0.98
N ALA A 190 -10.47 25.81 -0.31
CA ALA A 190 -10.47 24.36 -0.32
C ALA A 190 -11.32 23.74 0.79
N LEU A 191 -11.90 24.57 1.67
CA LEU A 191 -12.78 24.10 2.74
C LEU A 191 -14.16 23.78 2.21
N GLU A 192 -14.68 22.64 2.63
CA GLU A 192 -16.02 22.13 2.35
C GLU A 192 -16.72 21.79 3.67
N PHE A 193 -18.06 21.56 3.61
CA PHE A 193 -18.87 21.14 4.75
C PHE A 193 -18.71 22.08 5.95
N ASP A 194 -19.08 23.36 5.75
CA ASP A 194 -19.01 24.44 6.77
C ASP A 194 -17.62 24.56 7.42
N GLY A 195 -16.57 24.34 6.63
CA GLY A 195 -15.18 24.47 7.08
C GLY A 195 -14.62 23.24 7.81
N ALA A 196 -15.33 22.12 7.82
CA ALA A 196 -14.89 20.92 8.54
C ALA A 196 -13.78 20.14 7.84
N LEU A 197 -13.77 20.17 6.50
CA LEU A 197 -12.85 19.36 5.68
C LEU A 197 -12.18 20.18 4.59
N TYR A 198 -10.89 19.98 4.40
CA TYR A 198 -10.22 20.32 3.15
C TYR A 198 -10.51 19.27 2.09
N LYS A 199 -10.84 19.71 0.88
CA LYS A 199 -11.02 18.86 -0.31
C LYS A 199 -9.94 19.18 -1.33
N THR A 200 -9.07 18.21 -1.60
CA THR A 200 -8.01 18.40 -2.59
C THR A 200 -8.58 18.41 -4.01
N PRO A 201 -7.90 19.00 -4.98
CA PRO A 201 -8.07 18.63 -6.39
C PRO A 201 -7.93 17.12 -6.58
N LYS A 202 -8.36 16.59 -7.73
CA LYS A 202 -8.16 15.17 -8.04
C LYS A 202 -6.67 14.84 -8.07
N ILE A 203 -6.24 13.94 -7.21
CA ILE A 203 -4.88 13.43 -7.15
C ILE A 203 -4.82 11.98 -7.60
N ARG A 204 -3.65 11.54 -8.03
CA ARG A 204 -3.42 10.17 -8.46
C ARG A 204 -3.48 9.21 -7.26
N THR A 205 -4.37 8.24 -7.35
CA THR A 205 -4.45 7.13 -6.37
C THR A 205 -4.06 5.81 -7.02
N LYS A 206 -4.08 4.71 -6.26
CA LYS A 206 -3.78 3.39 -6.78
C LYS A 206 -4.84 2.98 -7.82
N GLY A 207 -4.41 2.68 -9.05
CA GLY A 207 -5.27 2.26 -10.15
C GLY A 207 -4.45 1.84 -11.37
N ARG A 208 -5.13 1.32 -12.41
CA ARG A 208 -4.54 1.00 -13.71
C ARG A 208 -4.34 2.28 -14.53
N GLY A 209 -3.51 2.20 -15.56
CA GLY A 209 -3.22 3.29 -16.48
C GLY A 209 -2.14 4.25 -15.97
N LYS A 210 -1.62 5.08 -16.88
CA LYS A 210 -0.56 6.08 -16.58
C LYS A 210 -1.00 7.08 -15.52
N LEU A 211 -2.27 7.49 -15.55
CA LEU A 211 -2.84 8.45 -14.60
C LEU A 211 -3.34 7.79 -13.30
N GLY A 212 -3.50 6.45 -13.26
CA GLY A 212 -4.12 5.77 -12.14
C GLY A 212 -5.59 6.19 -11.95
N LYS A 213 -6.20 5.82 -10.82
CA LYS A 213 -7.51 6.38 -10.45
C LYS A 213 -7.30 7.78 -9.89
N GLN A 214 -8.05 8.76 -10.39
CA GLN A 214 -8.03 10.14 -9.94
C GLN A 214 -9.16 10.38 -8.95
N LEU A 215 -8.86 10.79 -7.72
CA LEU A 215 -9.85 11.07 -6.66
C LEU A 215 -9.51 12.36 -5.93
N ASN A 216 -10.55 13.11 -5.56
CA ASN A 216 -10.43 14.10 -4.49
C ASN A 216 -10.16 13.39 -3.17
N LYS A 217 -9.47 14.06 -2.25
CA LYS A 217 -9.21 13.58 -0.90
C LYS A 217 -9.74 14.58 0.09
N PHE A 218 -10.28 14.05 1.19
CA PHE A 218 -10.77 14.82 2.31
C PHE A 218 -9.79 14.74 3.47
N ILE A 219 -9.58 15.87 4.16
CA ILE A 219 -8.66 15.99 5.28
C ILE A 219 -9.35 16.84 6.34
N LEU A 220 -9.41 16.34 7.57
CA LEU A 220 -9.99 17.11 8.69
C LEU A 220 -9.27 18.43 8.88
N VAL A 221 -10.01 19.50 9.20
CA VAL A 221 -9.47 20.85 9.38
C VAL A 221 -8.41 20.94 10.47
N ASP A 222 -8.41 20.02 11.42
CA ASP A 222 -7.39 19.90 12.50
C ASP A 222 -5.95 19.84 12.00
N VAL A 223 -5.72 19.48 10.74
CA VAL A 223 -4.40 19.48 10.10
C VAL A 223 -3.81 20.90 10.01
N LYS A 224 -4.66 21.93 9.95
CA LYS A 224 -4.30 23.32 9.63
C LYS A 224 -3.17 23.85 10.52
N LYS A 225 -3.22 23.61 11.82
CA LYS A 225 -2.19 24.07 12.76
C LYS A 225 -0.78 23.58 12.40
N TYR A 226 -0.64 22.36 11.87
CA TYR A 226 0.66 21.81 11.47
C TYR A 226 1.11 22.37 10.12
N ILE A 227 0.17 22.59 9.21
CA ILE A 227 0.42 23.25 7.93
C ILE A 227 0.93 24.67 8.15
N ASP A 228 0.31 25.44 9.05
CA ASP A 228 0.73 26.82 9.34
C ASP A 228 2.12 26.90 9.98
N LEU A 229 2.42 26.02 10.92
CA LEU A 229 3.77 25.93 11.52
C LEU A 229 4.83 25.63 10.45
N TRP A 230 4.54 24.69 9.55
CA TRP A 230 5.44 24.36 8.46
C TRP A 230 5.53 25.48 7.43
N ASP A 231 4.43 26.15 7.09
CA ASP A 231 4.43 27.28 6.15
C ASP A 231 5.33 28.42 6.65
N LYS A 232 5.25 28.74 7.95
CA LYS A 232 6.15 29.73 8.57
C LYS A 232 7.62 29.34 8.39
N GLN A 233 7.98 28.12 8.75
CA GLN A 233 9.36 27.64 8.62
C GLN A 233 9.82 27.58 7.15
N ARG A 234 8.94 27.19 6.22
CA ARG A 234 9.21 27.21 4.77
C ARG A 234 9.59 28.61 4.27
N LYS A 235 8.87 29.64 4.71
CA LYS A 235 9.17 31.03 4.37
C LYS A 235 10.54 31.46 4.88
N GLU A 236 10.87 31.09 6.11
CA GLU A 236 12.18 31.35 6.71
C GLU A 236 13.32 30.63 5.96
N LEU A 237 13.07 29.41 5.47
CA LEU A 237 14.02 28.61 4.70
C LEU A 237 14.12 29.03 3.22
N GLY A 238 13.22 29.91 2.74
CA GLY A 238 13.16 30.30 1.33
C GLY A 238 12.69 29.19 0.40
N VAL A 239 11.73 28.36 0.83
CA VAL A 239 11.15 27.33 -0.03
C VAL A 239 10.21 27.98 -1.04
N ASP A 240 10.50 27.80 -2.32
CA ASP A 240 9.85 28.46 -3.46
C ASP A 240 8.92 27.56 -4.30
N ILE A 241 8.72 26.32 -3.88
CA ILE A 241 7.83 25.37 -4.56
C ILE A 241 6.57 25.09 -3.72
N ASP A 242 5.48 24.70 -4.36
CA ASP A 242 4.18 24.49 -3.72
C ASP A 242 4.06 23.13 -2.97
N ASP A 243 4.94 22.17 -3.27
CA ASP A 243 4.89 20.86 -2.60
C ASP A 243 5.16 20.98 -1.09
N ILE A 244 4.37 20.30 -0.25
CA ILE A 244 4.56 20.29 1.21
C ILE A 244 5.87 19.61 1.58
N PHE A 245 6.16 18.46 0.98
CA PHE A 245 7.31 17.64 1.30
C PHE A 245 8.46 17.97 0.35
N VAL A 246 9.51 18.55 0.89
CA VAL A 246 10.59 19.14 0.10
C VAL A 246 11.96 18.60 0.50
N THR A 247 12.88 18.67 -0.42
CA THR A 247 14.31 18.44 -0.19
C THR A 247 15.09 19.46 -0.97
N LYS A 248 16.27 19.84 -0.48
CA LYS A 248 17.15 20.80 -1.13
C LYS A 248 18.42 20.10 -1.62
N ASP A 249 18.84 20.42 -2.82
CA ASP A 249 20.15 20.05 -3.35
C ASP A 249 20.84 21.29 -3.99
N LYS A 250 21.91 21.06 -4.74
CA LYS A 250 22.66 22.14 -5.43
C LYS A 250 21.86 22.91 -6.48
N ASN A 251 20.72 22.33 -6.95
CA ASN A 251 19.86 22.95 -7.96
C ASN A 251 18.63 23.65 -7.35
N GLY A 252 18.50 23.68 -6.01
CA GLY A 252 17.39 24.33 -5.31
C GLY A 252 16.47 23.38 -4.57
N TRP A 253 15.22 23.81 -4.37
CA TRP A 253 14.20 23.03 -3.71
C TRP A 253 13.47 22.10 -4.68
N HIS A 254 13.24 20.86 -4.27
CA HIS A 254 12.55 19.84 -5.03
C HIS A 254 11.55 19.11 -4.17
N ARG A 255 10.49 18.59 -4.80
CA ARG A 255 9.57 17.67 -4.11
C ARG A 255 10.34 16.44 -3.61
N ARG A 256 10.13 16.09 -2.36
CA ARG A 256 10.68 14.88 -1.76
C ARG A 256 10.08 13.63 -2.46
N SER A 257 10.92 12.68 -2.81
CA SER A 257 10.51 11.48 -3.54
C SER A 257 9.94 10.39 -2.62
N ASN A 258 10.29 10.41 -1.33
CA ASN A 258 9.93 9.34 -0.39
C ASN A 258 9.93 9.81 1.06
N LEU A 259 8.91 9.40 1.81
CA LEU A 259 8.75 9.66 3.26
C LEU A 259 9.30 8.51 4.13
N ASP A 260 9.72 7.37 3.56
CA ASP A 260 10.15 6.20 4.32
C ASP A 260 11.41 6.44 5.16
N LYS A 261 12.21 7.45 4.81
CA LYS A 261 13.39 7.81 5.60
C LYS A 261 13.08 8.21 7.04
N TRP A 262 11.83 8.62 7.31
CA TRP A 262 11.38 9.03 8.64
C TRP A 262 10.75 7.90 9.47
N THR A 263 10.42 6.77 8.84
CA THR A 263 9.71 5.67 9.53
C THR A 263 10.50 5.10 10.71
N ALA A 264 11.82 4.99 10.59
CA ALA A 264 12.67 4.49 11.68
C ALA A 264 12.69 5.44 12.88
N GLU A 265 12.67 6.76 12.64
CA GLU A 265 12.58 7.77 13.70
C GLU A 265 11.21 7.71 14.38
N PHE A 266 10.13 7.65 13.61
CA PHE A 266 8.78 7.52 14.16
C PHE A 266 8.60 6.21 14.93
N SER A 267 9.17 5.10 14.44
CA SER A 267 9.15 3.82 15.16
C SER A 267 9.83 3.93 16.53
N LYS A 268 10.96 4.64 16.60
CA LYS A 268 11.67 4.86 17.87
C LYS A 268 10.87 5.75 18.83
N MET A 269 10.22 6.81 18.30
CA MET A 269 9.43 7.74 19.12
C MET A 269 8.16 7.09 19.67
N LEU A 270 7.53 6.22 18.87
CA LEU A 270 6.29 5.53 19.21
C LEU A 270 6.50 4.22 19.99
N ASP A 271 7.74 3.71 19.98
CA ASP A 271 8.08 2.36 20.48
C ASP A 271 7.22 1.27 19.81
N VAL A 272 7.04 1.37 18.49
CA VAL A 272 6.33 0.38 17.66
C VAL A 272 6.95 0.33 16.26
N ASP A 273 6.69 -0.74 15.53
CA ASP A 273 7.07 -0.81 14.11
C ASP A 273 6.15 0.07 13.26
N PHE A 274 6.53 1.35 13.13
CA PHE A 274 5.75 2.33 12.37
C PHE A 274 5.93 2.17 10.86
N TYR A 275 4.81 2.24 10.16
CA TYR A 275 4.73 2.41 8.71
C TYR A 275 3.48 3.22 8.37
N TYR A 276 3.53 4.07 7.33
CA TYR A 276 2.42 5.00 7.05
C TYR A 276 1.04 4.34 6.90
N HIS A 277 1.01 3.05 6.54
CA HIS A 277 -0.29 2.37 6.39
C HIS A 277 -1.00 2.09 7.73
N CYS A 278 -0.25 2.05 8.87
CA CYS A 278 -0.88 1.94 10.19
C CYS A 278 -1.71 3.18 10.54
N MET A 279 -1.36 4.36 10.00
CA MET A 279 -2.16 5.58 10.17
C MET A 279 -3.54 5.48 9.50
N ARG A 280 -3.64 4.69 8.41
CA ARG A 280 -4.93 4.45 7.76
C ARG A 280 -5.83 3.56 8.61
N HIS A 281 -5.27 2.57 9.29
CA HIS A 281 -5.95 1.78 10.31
C HIS A 281 -6.39 2.68 11.47
N TYR A 282 -5.48 3.50 11.99
CA TYR A 282 -5.75 4.47 13.04
C TYR A 282 -6.96 5.36 12.72
N THR A 283 -6.94 6.04 11.57
CA THR A 283 -8.03 6.95 11.18
C THR A 283 -9.37 6.22 11.00
N CYS A 284 -9.36 5.04 10.35
CA CYS A 284 -10.56 4.25 10.15
C CYS A 284 -11.15 3.79 11.48
N THR A 285 -10.32 3.29 12.40
CA THR A 285 -10.73 2.85 13.74
C THR A 285 -11.25 4.03 14.56
N ALA A 286 -10.61 5.20 14.48
CA ALA A 286 -11.07 6.41 15.16
C ALA A 286 -12.46 6.83 14.67
N PHE A 287 -12.72 6.75 13.36
CA PHE A 287 -14.04 7.07 12.79
C PHE A 287 -15.10 6.04 13.21
N ALA A 288 -14.77 4.76 13.19
CA ALA A 288 -15.68 3.71 13.64
C ALA A 288 -16.04 3.87 15.12
N LYS A 289 -15.07 4.17 15.99
CA LYS A 289 -15.30 4.43 17.43
C LYS A 289 -16.18 5.66 17.69
N LYS A 290 -16.20 6.60 16.77
CA LYS A 290 -17.10 7.78 16.80
C LYS A 290 -18.47 7.50 16.16
N ASN A 291 -18.77 6.24 15.81
CA ASN A 291 -20.00 5.80 15.16
C ASN A 291 -20.31 6.51 13.82
N ILE A 292 -19.27 6.92 13.09
CA ILE A 292 -19.46 7.45 11.73
C ILE A 292 -19.98 6.31 10.84
N PRO A 293 -21.07 6.51 10.08
CA PRO A 293 -21.66 5.48 9.24
C PRO A 293 -20.64 4.88 8.25
N ILE A 294 -20.73 3.58 8.02
CA ILE A 294 -19.79 2.81 7.19
C ILE A 294 -19.67 3.37 5.76
N ASP A 295 -20.78 3.84 5.20
CA ASP A 295 -20.80 4.44 3.86
C ASP A 295 -20.09 5.79 3.82
N VAL A 296 -20.18 6.57 4.87
CA VAL A 296 -19.46 7.85 5.02
C VAL A 296 -17.95 7.57 5.14
N ILE A 297 -17.55 6.59 5.95
CA ILE A 297 -16.15 6.15 6.04
C ILE A 297 -15.64 5.70 4.68
N LYS A 298 -16.38 4.84 3.98
CA LYS A 298 -16.04 4.37 2.64
C LYS A 298 -15.78 5.53 1.68
N GLU A 299 -16.68 6.51 1.65
CA GLU A 299 -16.58 7.67 0.76
C GLU A 299 -15.38 8.56 1.12
N PHE A 300 -15.17 8.86 2.41
CA PHE A 300 -14.03 9.65 2.89
C PHE A 300 -12.70 9.06 2.45
N PHE A 301 -12.55 7.74 2.53
CA PHE A 301 -11.33 7.05 2.12
C PHE A 301 -11.23 6.82 0.60
N GLY A 302 -12.32 7.03 -0.15
CA GLY A 302 -12.41 6.75 -1.58
C GLY A 302 -12.34 5.25 -1.89
N TRP A 303 -12.95 4.42 -1.07
CA TRP A 303 -13.01 2.96 -1.26
C TRP A 303 -14.13 2.54 -2.21
N SER A 304 -13.93 1.42 -2.90
CA SER A 304 -14.94 0.85 -3.79
C SER A 304 -15.94 -0.06 -3.07
N SER A 305 -15.60 -0.58 -1.88
CA SER A 305 -16.43 -1.51 -1.10
C SER A 305 -16.40 -1.15 0.38
N THR A 306 -17.53 -1.35 1.06
CA THR A 306 -17.66 -1.23 2.52
C THR A 306 -16.91 -2.31 3.28
N GLU A 307 -16.64 -3.48 2.67
CA GLU A 307 -15.81 -4.55 3.27
C GLU A 307 -14.42 -4.05 3.70
N LEU A 308 -13.88 -3.05 2.98
CA LEU A 308 -12.60 -2.45 3.34
C LEU A 308 -12.66 -1.75 4.70
N VAL A 309 -13.82 -1.23 5.12
CA VAL A 309 -13.98 -0.65 6.45
C VAL A 309 -13.71 -1.71 7.52
N GLY A 310 -14.27 -2.91 7.39
CA GLY A 310 -14.01 -4.02 8.31
C GLY A 310 -12.54 -4.47 8.35
N ILE A 311 -11.81 -4.35 7.22
CA ILE A 311 -10.37 -4.68 7.17
C ILE A 311 -9.52 -3.64 7.93
N TYR A 312 -9.92 -2.37 7.89
CA TYR A 312 -9.16 -1.25 8.48
C TYR A 312 -9.68 -0.82 9.84
N ASN A 313 -10.87 -1.25 10.25
CA ASN A 313 -11.36 -1.04 11.60
C ASN A 313 -10.78 -2.11 12.52
N ASP A 314 -9.95 -1.70 13.45
CA ASP A 314 -9.27 -2.57 14.42
C ASP A 314 -10.01 -2.57 15.78
N SER A 315 -11.21 -1.99 15.89
CA SER A 315 -12.06 -2.11 17.08
C SER A 315 -12.75 -3.48 17.09
N SER A 316 -12.83 -4.08 18.27
CA SER A 316 -13.64 -5.28 18.48
C SER A 316 -15.12 -4.91 18.54
N ALA A 317 -15.99 -5.72 17.95
CA ALA A 317 -17.42 -5.57 18.16
C ALA A 317 -17.80 -5.77 19.64
N GLU A 318 -17.02 -6.56 20.38
CA GLU A 318 -17.21 -6.79 21.81
C GLU A 318 -16.99 -5.51 22.63
N ASP A 319 -16.11 -4.59 22.20
CA ASP A 319 -15.88 -3.30 22.84
C ASP A 319 -17.15 -2.44 22.86
N ASP A 320 -18.07 -2.69 21.93
CA ASP A 320 -19.31 -1.96 21.78
C ASP A 320 -20.52 -2.67 22.42
N PHE A 321 -20.38 -3.92 22.86
CA PHE A 321 -21.50 -4.66 23.46
C PHE A 321 -22.11 -3.91 24.65
N GLY A 322 -21.33 -3.31 25.52
CA GLY A 322 -21.82 -2.51 26.64
C GLY A 322 -22.59 -1.24 26.25
N LYS A 323 -22.48 -0.80 24.97
CA LYS A 323 -23.27 0.33 24.47
C LYS A 323 -24.70 -0.09 24.09
N TYR A 324 -24.90 -1.34 23.69
CA TYR A 324 -26.15 -1.87 23.15
C TYR A 324 -26.83 -2.86 24.08
N PHE A 325 -26.09 -3.54 24.96
CA PHE A 325 -26.63 -4.57 25.84
C PHE A 325 -26.46 -4.22 27.29
N THR A 326 -27.45 -4.54 28.10
CA THR A 326 -27.45 -4.40 29.55
C THR A 326 -27.97 -5.71 30.17
N LYS A 327 -27.85 -5.85 31.49
CA LYS A 327 -28.44 -6.99 32.23
C LYS A 327 -29.97 -7.07 32.05
N ASP A 328 -30.61 -5.95 31.70
CA ASP A 328 -32.08 -5.86 31.54
C ASP A 328 -32.50 -5.98 30.06
N GLY A 329 -31.57 -6.25 29.14
CA GLY A 329 -31.83 -6.45 27.72
C GLY A 329 -31.11 -5.48 26.79
N ILE A 330 -31.67 -5.24 25.60
CA ILE A 330 -31.14 -4.30 24.61
C ILE A 330 -31.50 -2.86 25.02
N LYS A 331 -30.51 -1.99 25.04
CA LYS A 331 -30.81 -0.54 25.21
C LYS A 331 -31.64 -0.08 24.03
N GLU A 332 -32.85 0.40 24.29
CA GLU A 332 -33.64 1.10 23.28
C GLU A 332 -32.84 2.31 22.79
N GLY A 333 -32.53 2.34 21.50
CA GLY A 333 -32.01 3.54 20.87
C GLY A 333 -33.00 4.68 21.12
N LYS A 334 -32.53 5.89 21.40
CA LYS A 334 -33.43 7.07 21.35
C LYS A 334 -34.08 7.05 19.97
N GLN A 335 -35.34 6.69 19.91
CA GLN A 335 -36.19 6.93 18.75
C GLN A 335 -36.33 8.43 18.66
N GLY A 336 -35.46 9.08 17.90
CA GLY A 336 -35.72 10.44 17.45
C GLY A 336 -36.95 10.39 16.56
N SER A 337 -37.99 11.17 16.88
CA SER A 337 -39.10 11.41 15.97
C SER A 337 -38.55 12.02 14.67
N LEU A 338 -39.13 11.66 13.51
CA LEU A 338 -38.88 12.37 12.24
C LEU A 338 -39.16 13.89 12.35
N SER A 339 -39.86 14.34 13.40
CA SER A 339 -40.06 15.74 13.73
C SER A 339 -38.88 16.41 14.43
N ASP A 340 -37.82 15.65 14.80
CA ASP A 340 -36.58 16.16 15.41
C ASP A 340 -35.48 16.38 14.37
N LEU A 341 -35.78 16.18 13.08
CA LEU A 341 -34.98 16.55 11.94
C LEU A 341 -35.38 17.94 11.45
#